data_fda6620138913ac68dfaff30478078b2
#
_entry.id   fda6620138913ac68dfaff30478078b2
#
_cell.length_a   1.000
_cell.length_b   1.000
_cell.length_c   1.000
_cell.angle_alpha   90.00
_cell.angle_beta   90.00
_cell.angle_gamma   90.00
#
_symmetry.space_group_name_H-M   'P 1'
#
loop_
_entity.id
_entity.type
_entity.pdbx_description
1 polymer ?
#
loop_
_entity_poly.entity_id
_entity_poly.type
_entity_poly.pdbx_seq_one_letter_code
_entity_poly.pdbx_strand_id
1 'polypeptide(L)'
;MSESARARAIVAAHGELAAGLVSAVEAITGKGSAFVALSNRGLGPGDIERAIRETVEGLALEVVFTDLPMGSCAIAARKVQRHRPSLLVVTGVNLAALLDFAMAESLPPREAAQRAAARGRDALGSLEAPRAG
;
A
#
# COMPACT_ATOMS: atom_id res chain seq x y z
N MET A 1 -12.36 -8.06 -19.56
CA MET A 1 -11.89 -7.36 -18.37
C MET A 1 -11.03 -6.19 -18.74
N SER A 2 -11.33 -5.07 -18.18
CA SER A 2 -10.58 -3.85 -18.41
C SER A 2 -9.19 -3.93 -17.76
N GLU A 3 -8.18 -3.35 -18.41
CA GLU A 3 -6.85 -3.22 -17.83
C GLU A 3 -6.90 -2.46 -16.50
N SER A 4 -7.83 -1.52 -16.36
CA SER A 4 -7.98 -0.73 -15.15
C SER A 4 -8.40 -1.55 -13.93
N ALA A 5 -8.90 -2.78 -14.13
CA ALA A 5 -9.28 -3.66 -13.03
C ALA A 5 -8.10 -4.45 -12.44
N ARG A 6 -6.91 -4.36 -13.04
CA ARG A 6 -5.75 -5.11 -12.59
C ARG A 6 -5.13 -4.47 -11.34
N ALA A 7 -4.85 -5.30 -10.34
CA ALA A 7 -4.13 -4.83 -9.16
C ALA A 7 -2.69 -4.46 -9.50
N ARG A 8 -2.18 -3.42 -8.86
CA ARG A 8 -0.84 -2.90 -9.09
C ARG A 8 0.03 -2.95 -7.83
N ALA A 9 -0.58 -3.11 -6.66
CA ALA A 9 0.15 -3.13 -5.39
C ALA A 9 -0.63 -3.89 -4.33
N ILE A 10 0.08 -4.32 -3.29
CA ILE A 10 -0.50 -4.86 -2.08
C ILE A 10 -0.56 -3.77 -1.02
N VAL A 11 -1.62 -3.74 -0.22
CA VAL A 11 -1.66 -3.02 1.05
C VAL A 11 -1.75 -4.06 2.14
N ALA A 12 -0.71 -4.19 2.95
CA ALA A 12 -0.65 -5.17 4.05
C ALA A 12 -0.65 -4.41 5.37
N ALA A 13 -1.63 -4.67 6.23
CA ALA A 13 -1.81 -3.89 7.44
C ALA A 13 -2.49 -4.72 8.54
N HIS A 14 -2.46 -4.16 9.75
CA HIS A 14 -3.07 -4.80 10.92
C HIS A 14 -4.58 -4.68 10.87
N GLY A 15 -5.25 -5.73 11.35
CA GLY A 15 -6.70 -5.71 11.52
C GLY A 15 -7.45 -5.43 10.22
N GLU A 16 -8.39 -4.52 10.28
CA GLU A 16 -9.22 -4.14 9.14
C GLU A 16 -8.66 -2.95 8.34
N LEU A 17 -7.45 -2.49 8.67
CA LEU A 17 -6.96 -1.24 8.10
C LEU A 17 -6.76 -1.31 6.59
N ALA A 18 -6.17 -2.38 6.08
CA ALA A 18 -5.93 -2.51 4.64
C ALA A 18 -7.25 -2.45 3.87
N ALA A 19 -8.23 -3.24 4.30
CA ALA A 19 -9.54 -3.27 3.66
C ALA A 19 -10.22 -1.90 3.74
N GLY A 20 -10.10 -1.23 4.89
CA GLY A 20 -10.68 0.10 5.09
C GLY A 20 -10.05 1.16 4.19
N LEU A 21 -8.73 1.13 4.07
CA LEU A 21 -8.01 2.06 3.18
C LEU A 21 -8.43 1.85 1.72
N VAL A 22 -8.48 0.59 1.28
CA VAL A 22 -8.88 0.27 -0.09
C VAL A 22 -10.34 0.68 -0.34
N SER A 23 -11.21 0.46 0.66
CA SER A 23 -12.60 0.89 0.59
C SER A 23 -12.71 2.41 0.43
N ALA A 24 -11.88 3.16 1.15
CA ALA A 24 -11.87 4.62 1.04
C ALA A 24 -11.38 5.07 -0.36
N VAL A 25 -10.36 4.42 -0.90
CA VAL A 25 -9.90 4.72 -2.26
C VAL A 25 -11.02 4.48 -3.25
N GLU A 26 -11.73 3.36 -3.11
CA GLU A 26 -12.86 3.04 -3.99
C GLU A 26 -13.94 4.09 -3.90
N ALA A 27 -14.28 4.52 -2.69
CA ALA A 27 -15.33 5.53 -2.48
C ALA A 27 -14.98 6.87 -3.12
N ILE A 28 -13.70 7.25 -3.11
CA ILE A 28 -13.27 8.56 -3.59
C ILE A 28 -12.97 8.54 -5.10
N THR A 29 -12.33 7.49 -5.59
CA THR A 29 -11.80 7.47 -6.97
C THR A 29 -12.43 6.39 -7.86
N GLY A 30 -13.07 5.38 -7.28
CA GLY A 30 -13.51 4.22 -8.04
C GLY A 30 -12.36 3.28 -8.41
N LYS A 31 -11.17 3.46 -7.84
CA LYS A 31 -9.98 2.73 -8.25
C LYS A 31 -9.42 1.80 -7.14
N GLY A 32 -10.30 1.32 -6.27
CA GLY A 32 -9.89 0.37 -5.23
C GLY A 32 -9.29 -0.91 -5.78
N SER A 33 -9.67 -1.30 -6.99
CA SER A 33 -9.14 -2.52 -7.63
C SER A 33 -7.65 -2.44 -7.96
N ALA A 34 -7.02 -1.26 -7.82
CA ALA A 34 -5.57 -1.13 -7.96
C ALA A 34 -4.81 -1.87 -6.85
N PHE A 35 -5.49 -2.24 -5.78
CA PHE A 35 -4.84 -2.81 -4.59
C PHE A 35 -5.39 -4.17 -4.22
N VAL A 36 -4.51 -5.03 -3.71
CA VAL A 36 -4.90 -6.24 -2.97
C VAL A 36 -4.71 -5.94 -1.49
N ALA A 37 -5.79 -6.04 -0.71
CA ALA A 37 -5.73 -5.81 0.74
C ALA A 37 -5.40 -7.10 1.45
N LEU A 38 -4.37 -7.10 2.29
CA LEU A 38 -3.98 -8.25 3.11
C LEU A 38 -3.97 -7.83 4.58
N SER A 39 -4.61 -8.64 5.42
CA SER A 39 -4.61 -8.44 6.86
C SER A 39 -3.69 -9.45 7.53
N ASN A 40 -3.09 -9.04 8.64
CA ASN A 40 -2.32 -9.97 9.48
C ASN A 40 -3.22 -10.77 10.43
N ARG A 41 -4.52 -10.50 10.45
CA ARG A 41 -5.43 -11.11 11.42
C ARG A 41 -5.46 -12.62 11.27
N GLY A 42 -5.20 -13.32 12.40
CA GLY A 42 -5.22 -14.76 12.43
C GLY A 42 -4.02 -15.44 11.77
N LEU A 43 -3.02 -14.67 11.34
CA LEU A 43 -1.86 -15.19 10.64
C LEU A 43 -0.59 -15.04 11.49
N GLY A 44 0.23 -16.10 11.51
CA GLY A 44 1.57 -16.01 12.05
C GLY A 44 2.54 -15.36 11.06
N PRO A 45 3.77 -15.05 11.51
CA PRO A 45 4.74 -14.34 10.66
C PRO A 45 5.03 -15.05 9.33
N GLY A 46 5.17 -16.36 9.35
CA GLY A 46 5.43 -17.12 8.12
C GLY A 46 4.24 -17.12 7.17
N ASP A 47 3.04 -17.07 7.69
CA ASP A 47 1.83 -17.04 6.87
C ASP A 47 1.67 -15.70 6.17
N ILE A 48 2.00 -14.60 6.85
CA ILE A 48 1.95 -13.26 6.25
C ILE A 48 2.97 -13.18 5.13
N GLU A 49 4.19 -13.65 5.38
CA GLU A 49 5.24 -13.66 4.36
C GLU A 49 4.80 -14.46 3.14
N ARG A 50 4.24 -15.64 3.36
CA ARG A 50 3.77 -16.49 2.26
C ARG A 50 2.67 -15.81 1.47
N ALA A 51 1.71 -15.19 2.15
CA ALA A 51 0.61 -14.51 1.48
C ALA A 51 1.12 -13.37 0.59
N ILE A 52 2.08 -12.59 1.09
CA ILE A 52 2.68 -11.50 0.30
C ILE A 52 3.42 -12.09 -0.89
N ARG A 53 4.25 -13.11 -0.68
CA ARG A 53 5.04 -13.72 -1.74
C ARG A 53 4.16 -14.29 -2.84
N GLU A 54 3.15 -15.06 -2.47
CA GLU A 54 2.25 -15.68 -3.45
C GLU A 54 1.49 -14.63 -4.26
N THR A 55 1.07 -13.56 -3.61
CA THR A 55 0.35 -12.48 -4.30
C THR A 55 1.28 -11.73 -5.25
N VAL A 56 2.50 -11.41 -4.79
CA VAL A 56 3.50 -10.74 -5.63
C VAL A 56 3.81 -11.59 -6.85
N GLU A 57 4.05 -12.88 -6.66
CA GLU A 57 4.40 -13.78 -7.75
C GLU A 57 3.21 -14.02 -8.69
N GLY A 58 2.05 -14.26 -8.12
CA GLY A 58 0.86 -14.59 -8.91
C GLY A 58 0.37 -13.44 -9.78
N LEU A 59 0.51 -12.20 -9.31
CA LEU A 59 0.05 -11.02 -10.02
C LEU A 59 1.18 -10.19 -10.61
N ALA A 60 2.42 -10.65 -10.48
CA ALA A 60 3.61 -9.95 -10.97
C ALA A 60 3.69 -8.52 -10.42
N LEU A 61 3.50 -8.37 -9.11
CA LEU A 61 3.50 -7.05 -8.48
C LEU A 61 4.90 -6.61 -8.10
N GLU A 62 5.11 -5.30 -8.07
CA GLU A 62 6.39 -4.70 -7.73
C GLU A 62 6.34 -3.81 -6.51
N VAL A 63 5.17 -3.66 -5.88
CA VAL A 63 4.98 -2.71 -4.78
C VAL A 63 4.15 -3.31 -3.67
N VAL A 64 4.63 -3.14 -2.43
CA VAL A 64 3.87 -3.46 -1.22
C VAL A 64 3.87 -2.22 -0.32
N PHE A 65 2.69 -1.77 0.07
CA PHE A 65 2.51 -0.73 1.08
C PHE A 65 2.23 -1.41 2.42
N THR A 66 2.90 -0.97 3.48
CA THR A 66 2.61 -1.45 4.84
C THR A 66 2.21 -0.27 5.73
N ASP A 67 1.46 -0.57 6.79
CA ASP A 67 0.95 0.47 7.70
C ASP A 67 2.03 1.07 8.58
N LEU A 68 3.01 0.27 8.99
CA LEU A 68 4.07 0.72 9.88
C LEU A 68 5.43 0.44 9.29
N PRO A 69 6.47 1.21 9.66
CA PRO A 69 7.84 0.90 9.22
C PRO A 69 8.42 -0.35 9.89
N MET A 70 7.88 -0.70 11.07
CA MET A 70 8.21 -1.91 11.81
C MET A 70 6.91 -2.63 12.11
N GLY A 71 6.97 -3.91 12.41
CA GLY A 71 5.79 -4.72 12.67
C GLY A 71 5.71 -5.90 11.73
N SER A 72 4.73 -6.77 11.95
CA SER A 72 4.67 -8.05 11.24
C SER A 72 4.54 -7.92 9.73
N CYS A 73 3.75 -6.96 9.26
CA CYS A 73 3.57 -6.78 7.83
C CYS A 73 4.84 -6.24 7.16
N ALA A 74 5.49 -5.25 7.80
CA ALA A 74 6.73 -4.67 7.27
C ALA A 74 7.86 -5.70 7.26
N ILE A 75 7.99 -6.47 8.34
CA ILE A 75 9.01 -7.51 8.43
C ILE A 75 8.79 -8.56 7.34
N ALA A 76 7.55 -9.02 7.17
CA ALA A 76 7.22 -10.01 6.16
C ALA A 76 7.51 -9.49 4.75
N ALA A 77 7.12 -8.25 4.46
CA ALA A 77 7.37 -7.64 3.15
C ALA A 77 8.87 -7.53 2.87
N ARG A 78 9.66 -7.16 3.89
CA ARG A 78 11.12 -7.05 3.74
C ARG A 78 11.77 -8.40 3.51
N LYS A 79 11.24 -9.47 4.09
CA LYS A 79 11.74 -10.82 3.84
C LYS A 79 11.48 -11.24 2.39
N VAL A 80 10.30 -10.94 1.85
CA VAL A 80 10.00 -11.22 0.45
C VAL A 80 10.94 -10.40 -0.44
N GLN A 81 11.19 -9.14 -0.09
CA GLN A 81 12.07 -8.27 -0.84
C GLN A 81 13.49 -8.82 -0.95
N ARG A 82 14.00 -9.52 0.06
CA ARG A 82 15.33 -10.10 0.01
C ARG A 82 15.48 -11.09 -1.14
N HIS A 83 14.42 -11.79 -1.48
CA HIS A 83 14.43 -12.77 -2.58
C HIS A 83 13.93 -12.18 -3.88
N ARG A 84 13.39 -10.97 -3.84
CA ARG A 84 12.91 -10.25 -5.02
C ARG A 84 13.33 -8.78 -4.90
N PRO A 85 14.62 -8.49 -5.19
CA PRO A 85 15.14 -7.12 -4.96
C PRO A 85 14.44 -6.03 -5.75
N SER A 86 13.70 -6.38 -6.80
CA SER A 86 12.92 -5.40 -7.57
C SER A 86 11.66 -4.95 -6.83
N LEU A 87 11.26 -5.64 -5.76
CA LEU A 87 10.08 -5.27 -4.99
C LEU A 87 10.36 -4.01 -4.18
N LEU A 88 9.49 -3.02 -4.30
CA LEU A 88 9.56 -1.80 -3.50
C LEU A 88 8.59 -1.93 -2.33
N VAL A 89 9.09 -1.68 -1.12
CA VAL A 89 8.27 -1.68 0.09
C VAL A 89 8.14 -0.25 0.57
N VAL A 90 6.91 0.24 0.65
CA VAL A 90 6.60 1.59 1.16
C VAL A 90 5.94 1.42 2.52
N THR A 91 6.53 2.00 3.56
CA THR A 91 6.05 1.85 4.93
C THR A 91 5.36 3.12 5.43
N GLY A 92 4.53 2.96 6.46
CA GLY A 92 3.83 4.11 7.03
C GLY A 92 2.77 4.68 6.11
N VAL A 93 2.09 3.82 5.37
CA VAL A 93 1.11 4.25 4.36
C VAL A 93 -0.05 5.01 4.99
N ASN A 94 -0.53 6.02 4.27
CA ASN A 94 -1.76 6.72 4.61
C ASN A 94 -2.66 6.82 3.39
N LEU A 95 -3.88 7.28 3.59
CA LEU A 95 -4.87 7.35 2.51
C LEU A 95 -4.40 8.27 1.37
N ALA A 96 -3.76 9.39 1.70
CA ALA A 96 -3.26 10.32 0.67
C ALA A 96 -2.27 9.64 -0.28
N ALA A 97 -1.38 8.81 0.25
CA ALA A 97 -0.43 8.07 -0.59
C ALA A 97 -1.15 7.11 -1.53
N LEU A 98 -2.15 6.38 -1.02
CA LEU A 98 -2.88 5.42 -1.83
C LEU A 98 -3.72 6.10 -2.90
N LEU A 99 -4.31 7.25 -2.59
CA LEU A 99 -5.06 8.02 -3.59
C LEU A 99 -4.13 8.47 -4.72
N ASP A 100 -2.96 8.98 -4.39
CA ASP A 100 -1.99 9.41 -5.40
C ASP A 100 -1.55 8.23 -6.26
N PHE A 101 -1.25 7.09 -5.64
CA PHE A 101 -0.86 5.89 -6.39
C PHE A 101 -1.97 5.42 -7.34
N ALA A 102 -3.20 5.38 -6.85
CA ALA A 102 -4.33 4.92 -7.65
C ALA A 102 -4.57 5.81 -8.86
N MET A 103 -4.34 7.11 -8.72
CA MET A 103 -4.54 8.08 -9.81
C MET A 103 -3.37 8.13 -10.78
N ALA A 104 -2.21 7.58 -10.42
CA ALA A 104 -1.00 7.63 -11.25
C ALA A 104 -0.88 6.39 -12.15
N GLU A 105 -1.96 6.07 -12.86
CA GLU A 105 -2.03 4.85 -13.68
C GLU A 105 -1.05 4.86 -14.85
N SER A 106 -0.67 6.04 -15.34
CA SER A 106 0.24 6.15 -16.47
C SER A 106 1.70 5.92 -16.11
N LEU A 107 2.04 5.96 -14.81
CA LEU A 107 3.40 5.73 -14.37
C LEU A 107 3.65 4.25 -14.09
N PRO A 108 4.89 3.77 -14.31
CA PRO A 108 5.25 2.42 -13.85
C PRO A 108 5.00 2.30 -12.34
N PRO A 109 4.62 1.11 -11.84
CA PRO A 109 4.23 0.97 -10.44
C PRO A 109 5.27 1.45 -9.43
N ARG A 110 6.54 1.14 -9.65
CA ARG A 110 7.59 1.57 -8.72
C ARG A 110 7.70 3.10 -8.67
N GLU A 111 7.65 3.74 -9.82
CA GLU A 111 7.71 5.20 -9.92
C GLU A 111 6.49 5.83 -9.27
N ALA A 112 5.30 5.28 -9.56
CA ALA A 112 4.06 5.73 -8.94
C ALA A 112 4.12 5.61 -7.42
N ALA A 113 4.70 4.53 -6.90
CA ALA A 113 4.80 4.30 -5.46
C ALA A 113 5.80 5.25 -4.80
N GLN A 114 6.91 5.56 -5.45
CA GLN A 114 7.88 6.51 -4.92
C GLN A 114 7.25 7.91 -4.82
N ARG A 115 6.52 8.31 -5.83
CA ARG A 115 5.77 9.56 -5.80
C ARG A 115 4.69 9.55 -4.74
N ALA A 116 3.98 8.45 -4.61
CA ALA A 116 2.93 8.30 -3.59
C ALA A 116 3.50 8.44 -2.18
N ALA A 117 4.68 7.86 -1.92
CA ALA A 117 5.34 7.98 -0.63
C ALA A 117 5.64 9.44 -0.29
N ALA A 118 6.13 10.22 -1.26
CA ALA A 118 6.39 11.64 -1.06
C ALA A 118 5.09 12.41 -0.79
N ARG A 119 4.04 12.13 -1.54
CA ARG A 119 2.73 12.78 -1.35
C ARG A 119 2.12 12.44 0.00
N GLY A 120 2.22 11.18 0.42
CA GLY A 120 1.73 10.76 1.71
C GLY A 120 2.45 11.44 2.86
N ARG A 121 3.78 11.57 2.75
CA ARG A 121 4.58 12.27 3.74
C ARG A 121 4.15 13.73 3.86
N ASP A 122 3.94 14.39 2.74
CA ASP A 122 3.56 15.80 2.71
C ASP A 122 2.14 16.04 3.20
N ALA A 123 1.28 15.04 3.16
CA ALA A 123 -0.10 15.18 3.60
C ALA A 123 -0.26 15.17 5.11
N LEU A 124 0.72 14.64 5.84
CA LEU A 124 0.68 14.61 7.29
C LEU A 124 1.12 15.96 7.84
N GLY A 125 0.25 16.61 8.59
CA GLY A 125 0.58 17.90 9.15
C GLY A 125 -0.34 18.24 10.31
N SER A 126 -0.07 19.35 10.94
CA SER A 126 -0.91 19.87 12.01
C SER A 126 -1.34 21.29 11.67
N LEU A 127 -2.57 21.64 12.02
CA LEU A 127 -3.13 22.95 11.76
C LEU A 127 -3.53 23.58 13.09
N GLU A 128 -3.13 24.83 13.29
CA GLU A 128 -3.55 25.58 14.45
C GLU A 128 -4.65 26.57 14.04
N ALA A 129 -5.50 26.96 14.99
CA ALA A 129 -6.51 27.97 14.73
C ALA A 129 -5.79 29.30 14.39
N PRO A 130 -6.35 30.10 13.47
CA PRO A 130 -5.82 31.43 13.21
C PRO A 130 -5.80 32.26 14.48
N ARG A 131 -4.77 33.11 14.62
CA ARG A 131 -4.70 34.04 15.76
C ARG A 131 -5.85 35.03 15.69
N ALA A 132 -6.45 35.30 16.88
CA ALA A 132 -7.47 36.31 16.98
C ALA A 132 -6.83 37.70 16.86
N GLY A 133 -7.47 38.58 16.16
CA GLY A 133 -7.15 39.98 16.11
C GLY A 133 -6.15 40.45 15.18
#